data_2baf537f0493d166668ece45116d208b
#
_entry.id   2baf537f0493d166668ece45116d208b
#
_cell.length_a   1.000
_cell.length_b   1.000
_cell.length_c   1.000
_cell.angle_alpha   90.00
_cell.angle_beta   90.00
_cell.angle_gamma   90.00
#
_symmetry.space_group_name_H-M   'P 1'
#
loop_
_entity.id
_entity.type
_entity.pdbx_description
1 polymer ?
#
loop_
_entity_poly.entity_id
_entity_poly.type
_entity_poly.pdbx_seq_one_letter_code
_entity_poly.pdbx_strand_id
1 'polypeptide(L)'
;MSAETTKTASTADREIAATRTFDAPRDLVWKVWTDPEHIGKWWGPIGFTTTTKVFEFKPGGQWLFTMHGPDGTDYRNDVTYTTIVEPELIEYDHGPTPVFHVSITFDEEGKDKTRLAWQMLFPTREERDRTVEKFGAVEGLKQTIGRLEEYLGNFNDEESK
;
A
#
# COMPACT_ATOMS: atom_id res chain seq x y z
N MET A 1 -9.77 24.50 -11.46
CA MET A 1 -9.94 24.50 -10.00
C MET A 1 -11.26 23.89 -9.56
N SER A 2 -12.37 24.45 -10.02
CA SER A 2 -13.66 23.94 -9.58
C SER A 2 -13.90 22.49 -9.99
N ALA A 3 -13.45 22.09 -11.17
CA ALA A 3 -13.63 20.74 -11.65
C ALA A 3 -12.85 19.74 -10.76
N GLU A 4 -11.65 20.12 -10.36
CA GLU A 4 -10.85 19.27 -9.48
C GLU A 4 -11.48 19.15 -8.11
N THR A 5 -11.99 20.27 -7.59
CA THR A 5 -12.65 20.29 -6.31
C THR A 5 -13.87 19.38 -6.33
N THR A 6 -14.66 19.47 -7.41
CA THR A 6 -15.84 18.65 -7.55
C THR A 6 -15.49 17.16 -7.62
N LYS A 7 -14.45 16.84 -8.40
CA LYS A 7 -14.01 15.45 -8.54
C LYS A 7 -13.53 14.89 -7.20
N THR A 8 -12.74 15.68 -6.47
CA THR A 8 -12.25 15.26 -5.16
C THR A 8 -13.42 15.03 -4.20
N ALA A 9 -14.39 15.94 -4.21
CA ALA A 9 -15.56 15.82 -3.35
C ALA A 9 -16.36 14.56 -3.69
N SER A 10 -16.43 14.18 -4.99
CA SER A 10 -17.21 13.02 -5.39
C SER A 10 -16.60 11.69 -4.94
N THR A 11 -15.30 11.66 -4.63
CA THR A 11 -14.65 10.44 -4.20
C THR A 11 -14.17 10.48 -2.76
N ALA A 12 -14.10 11.68 -2.16
CA ALA A 12 -13.50 11.85 -0.83
C ALA A 12 -14.17 11.01 0.25
N ASP A 13 -15.48 10.80 0.16
CA ASP A 13 -16.21 10.06 1.18
C ASP A 13 -16.08 8.53 1.02
N ARG A 14 -15.47 8.07 -0.06
CA ARG A 14 -15.28 6.63 -0.28
C ARG A 14 -13.81 6.27 -0.51
N GLU A 15 -12.90 7.12 -0.05
CA GLU A 15 -11.48 6.82 -0.16
C GLU A 15 -10.79 6.86 1.20
N ILE A 16 -9.68 6.14 1.28
CA ILE A 16 -8.73 6.25 2.38
C ILE A 16 -7.40 6.58 1.72
N ALA A 17 -6.76 7.65 2.15
CA ALA A 17 -5.52 8.09 1.50
C ALA A 17 -4.52 8.57 2.53
N ALA A 18 -3.25 8.38 2.21
CA ALA A 18 -2.15 8.85 3.05
C ALA A 18 -0.96 9.18 2.17
N THR A 19 -0.17 10.17 2.59
CA THR A 19 1.09 10.51 1.93
C THR A 19 2.18 10.54 2.97
N ARG A 20 3.38 10.15 2.55
CA ARG A 20 4.55 10.18 3.43
C ARG A 20 5.79 10.37 2.58
N THR A 21 6.71 11.22 3.03
CA THR A 21 8.01 11.35 2.37
C THR A 21 9.02 10.51 3.15
N PHE A 22 9.71 9.63 2.42
CA PHE A 22 10.72 8.76 3.01
C PHE A 22 12.12 9.26 2.67
N ASP A 23 13.03 9.09 3.59
CA ASP A 23 14.44 9.40 3.43
C ASP A 23 15.14 8.25 2.70
N ALA A 24 14.69 7.96 1.50
CA ALA A 24 15.21 6.86 0.70
C ALA A 24 14.99 7.15 -0.77
N PRO A 25 15.95 6.77 -1.65
CA PRO A 25 15.79 7.02 -3.08
C PRO A 25 14.65 6.21 -3.66
N ARG A 26 14.05 6.74 -4.72
CA ARG A 26 12.86 6.13 -5.32
C ARG A 26 13.09 4.68 -5.76
N ASP A 27 14.29 4.39 -6.28
CA ASP A 27 14.60 3.02 -6.72
C ASP A 27 14.54 2.03 -5.57
N LEU A 28 14.99 2.43 -4.38
CA LEU A 28 14.94 1.56 -3.22
C LEU A 28 13.50 1.37 -2.73
N VAL A 29 12.72 2.47 -2.69
CA VAL A 29 11.32 2.36 -2.28
C VAL A 29 10.57 1.46 -3.25
N TRP A 30 10.80 1.63 -4.55
CA TRP A 30 10.19 0.78 -5.57
C TRP A 30 10.56 -0.69 -5.36
N LYS A 31 11.84 -0.94 -5.07
CA LYS A 31 12.33 -2.31 -4.88
C LYS A 31 11.63 -3.03 -3.75
N VAL A 32 11.45 -2.37 -2.60
CA VAL A 32 10.83 -3.05 -1.44
C VAL A 32 9.33 -3.26 -1.65
N TRP A 33 8.72 -2.60 -2.61
CA TRP A 33 7.33 -2.80 -3.00
C TRP A 33 7.16 -3.90 -4.03
N THR A 34 8.18 -4.20 -4.81
CA THR A 34 8.04 -5.06 -6.00
C THR A 34 8.82 -6.36 -5.92
N ASP A 35 9.51 -6.59 -4.83
CA ASP A 35 10.27 -7.81 -4.62
C ASP A 35 9.57 -8.63 -3.53
N PRO A 36 9.20 -9.89 -3.84
CA PRO A 36 8.49 -10.71 -2.84
C PRO A 36 9.31 -11.00 -1.59
N GLU A 37 10.64 -10.90 -1.66
CA GLU A 37 11.48 -11.08 -0.48
C GLU A 37 11.41 -9.89 0.46
N HIS A 38 10.97 -8.74 -0.05
CA HIS A 38 10.90 -7.53 0.76
C HIS A 38 9.49 -7.18 1.20
N ILE A 39 8.52 -7.25 0.28
CA ILE A 39 7.20 -6.70 0.54
C ILE A 39 6.50 -7.33 1.75
N GLY A 40 6.69 -8.61 1.96
CA GLY A 40 6.05 -9.30 3.09
C GLY A 40 6.64 -8.96 4.44
N LYS A 41 7.81 -8.32 4.47
CA LYS A 41 8.48 -8.03 5.74
C LYS A 41 7.96 -6.78 6.44
N TRP A 42 7.30 -5.91 5.71
CA TRP A 42 6.74 -4.69 6.29
C TRP A 42 5.25 -4.54 6.08
N TRP A 43 4.64 -5.40 5.27
CA TRP A 43 3.22 -5.30 4.92
C TRP A 43 2.34 -5.61 6.12
N GLY A 44 1.32 -4.78 6.32
CA GLY A 44 0.33 -4.99 7.36
C GLY A 44 0.57 -4.15 8.60
N PRO A 45 -0.46 -4.04 9.45
CA PRO A 45 -0.33 -3.30 10.71
C PRO A 45 0.65 -3.96 11.67
N ILE A 46 1.00 -3.24 12.72
CA ILE A 46 1.91 -3.73 13.76
C ILE A 46 1.36 -5.03 14.34
N GLY A 47 2.22 -6.04 14.44
CA GLY A 47 1.84 -7.34 15.00
C GLY A 47 1.39 -8.34 13.96
N PHE A 48 1.19 -7.91 12.70
CA PHE A 48 0.83 -8.82 11.63
C PHE A 48 2.06 -9.35 10.92
N THR A 49 1.91 -10.58 10.39
CA THR A 49 2.92 -11.14 9.48
C THR A 49 2.21 -11.53 8.19
N THR A 50 2.98 -11.70 7.13
CA THR A 50 2.43 -11.96 5.79
C THR A 50 3.10 -13.17 5.17
N THR A 51 2.29 -14.10 4.66
CA THR A 51 2.77 -15.25 3.90
C THR A 51 2.29 -15.12 2.47
N THR A 52 3.22 -15.07 1.53
CA THR A 52 2.91 -14.93 0.11
C THR A 52 2.84 -16.30 -0.56
N LYS A 53 1.75 -16.53 -1.28
CA LYS A 53 1.55 -17.77 -2.03
C LYS A 53 1.91 -17.61 -3.50
N VAL A 54 1.50 -16.48 -4.09
CA VAL A 54 1.76 -16.18 -5.50
C VAL A 54 2.18 -14.72 -5.59
N PHE A 55 3.20 -14.45 -6.38
CA PHE A 55 3.61 -13.06 -6.61
C PHE A 55 4.05 -12.90 -8.05
N GLU A 56 3.16 -12.30 -8.85
CA GLU A 56 3.40 -12.04 -10.27
C GLU A 56 3.27 -10.54 -10.49
N PHE A 57 4.37 -9.83 -10.42
CA PHE A 57 4.37 -8.38 -10.51
C PHE A 57 4.39 -7.93 -11.97
N LYS A 58 3.20 -7.88 -12.57
CA LYS A 58 2.99 -7.43 -13.94
C LYS A 58 1.51 -7.10 -14.09
N PRO A 59 1.14 -6.26 -15.08
CA PRO A 59 -0.30 -6.00 -15.32
C PRO A 59 -1.02 -7.32 -15.59
N GLY A 60 -2.12 -7.53 -14.87
CA GLY A 60 -2.87 -8.78 -14.93
C GLY A 60 -2.34 -9.87 -14.03
N GLY A 61 -1.14 -9.69 -13.45
CA GLY A 61 -0.59 -10.64 -12.52
C GLY A 61 -1.19 -10.51 -11.13
N GLN A 62 -0.94 -11.50 -10.28
CA GLN A 62 -1.56 -11.55 -8.96
C GLN A 62 -0.54 -11.64 -7.85
N TRP A 63 -0.90 -11.05 -6.72
CA TRP A 63 -0.21 -11.26 -5.46
C TRP A 63 -1.24 -11.83 -4.49
N LEU A 64 -1.11 -13.11 -4.22
CA LEU A 64 -2.02 -13.83 -3.32
C LEU A 64 -1.29 -14.07 -2.01
N PHE A 65 -1.85 -13.59 -0.92
CA PHE A 65 -1.16 -13.67 0.36
C PHE A 65 -2.15 -13.75 1.51
N THR A 66 -1.64 -14.20 2.66
CA THR A 66 -2.41 -14.27 3.89
C THR A 66 -1.73 -13.40 4.93
N MET A 67 -2.50 -12.53 5.58
CA MET A 67 -2.02 -11.76 6.71
C MET A 67 -2.42 -12.48 7.98
N HIS A 68 -1.43 -12.69 8.85
CA HIS A 68 -1.65 -13.39 10.12
C HIS A 68 -1.70 -12.38 11.24
N GLY A 69 -2.86 -12.25 11.87
CA GLY A 69 -3.05 -11.30 12.97
C GLY A 69 -2.43 -11.79 14.26
N PRO A 70 -2.14 -10.87 15.17
CA PRO A 70 -1.54 -11.24 16.47
C PRO A 70 -2.45 -12.11 17.33
N ASP A 71 -3.75 -12.14 17.05
CA ASP A 71 -4.72 -12.97 17.77
C ASP A 71 -4.90 -14.33 17.12
N GLY A 72 -4.12 -14.67 16.09
CA GLY A 72 -4.20 -15.94 15.40
C GLY A 72 -5.19 -15.97 14.24
N THR A 73 -5.84 -14.84 13.95
CA THR A 73 -6.79 -14.76 12.84
C THR A 73 -6.03 -14.58 11.53
N ASP A 74 -6.39 -15.35 10.52
CA ASP A 74 -5.80 -15.24 9.19
C ASP A 74 -6.73 -14.49 8.25
N TYR A 75 -6.16 -13.61 7.44
CA TYR A 75 -6.91 -12.78 6.49
C TYR A 75 -6.35 -13.03 5.10
N ARG A 76 -7.17 -13.64 4.23
CA ARG A 76 -6.78 -13.88 2.85
C ARG A 76 -6.90 -12.59 2.05
N ASN A 77 -5.88 -12.33 1.23
CA ASN A 77 -5.84 -11.14 0.38
C ASN A 77 -5.48 -11.53 -1.03
N ASP A 78 -6.31 -11.09 -1.98
CA ASP A 78 -6.09 -11.32 -3.40
C ASP A 78 -5.90 -9.95 -4.07
N VAL A 79 -4.72 -9.73 -4.61
CA VAL A 79 -4.37 -8.50 -5.32
C VAL A 79 -4.16 -8.84 -6.78
N THR A 80 -4.80 -8.06 -7.67
CA THR A 80 -4.59 -8.18 -9.11
C THR A 80 -4.05 -6.85 -9.60
N TYR A 81 -2.83 -6.84 -10.11
CA TYR A 81 -2.21 -5.62 -10.62
C TYR A 81 -2.87 -5.20 -11.91
N THR A 82 -3.20 -3.91 -12.02
CA THR A 82 -3.84 -3.37 -13.21
C THR A 82 -2.91 -2.45 -13.99
N THR A 83 -2.15 -1.60 -13.28
CA THR A 83 -1.25 -0.64 -13.92
C THR A 83 0.08 -0.63 -13.20
N ILE A 84 1.15 -0.71 -13.97
CA ILE A 84 2.52 -0.62 -13.42
C ILE A 84 3.32 0.28 -14.35
N VAL A 85 3.80 1.41 -13.81
CA VAL A 85 4.70 2.31 -14.54
C VAL A 85 5.93 2.47 -13.65
N GLU A 86 6.95 1.71 -13.94
CA GLU A 86 8.18 1.71 -13.15
C GLU A 86 8.97 2.99 -13.36
N PRO A 87 9.44 3.65 -12.32
CA PRO A 87 9.26 3.41 -10.89
C PRO A 87 8.26 4.39 -10.26
N GLU A 88 7.20 4.74 -10.95
CA GLU A 88 6.33 5.86 -10.60
C GLU A 88 4.96 5.47 -10.06
N LEU A 89 4.40 4.36 -10.54
CA LEU A 89 2.99 4.07 -10.26
C LEU A 89 2.72 2.58 -10.18
N ILE A 90 1.96 2.18 -9.16
CA ILE A 90 1.40 0.84 -9.05
C ILE A 90 -0.08 0.98 -8.76
N GLU A 91 -0.92 0.31 -9.57
CA GLU A 91 -2.35 0.24 -9.28
C GLU A 91 -2.78 -1.21 -9.24
N TYR A 92 -3.70 -1.52 -8.34
CA TYR A 92 -4.23 -2.88 -8.25
C TYR A 92 -5.63 -2.89 -7.68
N ASP A 93 -6.33 -4.00 -7.90
CA ASP A 93 -7.63 -4.27 -7.30
C ASP A 93 -7.45 -5.27 -6.17
N HIS A 94 -8.09 -5.01 -5.05
CA HIS A 94 -8.01 -5.85 -3.86
C HIS A 94 -9.32 -6.61 -3.68
N GLY A 95 -9.23 -7.88 -3.36
CA GLY A 95 -10.34 -8.75 -3.01
C GLY A 95 -9.83 -9.88 -2.13
N PRO A 96 -10.63 -10.90 -1.82
CA PRO A 96 -12.06 -11.02 -2.17
C PRO A 96 -12.96 -10.09 -1.37
N THR A 97 -12.59 -9.79 -0.13
CA THR A 97 -13.35 -8.86 0.69
C THR A 97 -12.42 -8.23 1.72
N PRO A 98 -12.46 -6.91 1.91
CA PRO A 98 -13.25 -5.93 1.16
C PRO A 98 -12.71 -5.72 -0.26
N VAL A 99 -13.56 -5.18 -1.15
CA VAL A 99 -13.17 -4.88 -2.53
C VAL A 99 -12.87 -3.40 -2.64
N PHE A 100 -11.69 -3.06 -3.17
CA PHE A 100 -11.34 -1.67 -3.42
C PHE A 100 -10.18 -1.61 -4.42
N HIS A 101 -10.03 -0.43 -5.01
CA HIS A 101 -8.94 -0.16 -5.96
C HIS A 101 -7.87 0.67 -5.26
N VAL A 102 -6.62 0.37 -5.55
CA VAL A 102 -5.49 1.06 -4.93
C VAL A 102 -4.62 1.71 -5.99
N SER A 103 -4.20 2.95 -5.72
CA SER A 103 -3.21 3.66 -6.52
C SER A 103 -2.09 4.11 -5.60
N ILE A 104 -0.85 3.80 -5.99
CA ILE A 104 0.31 4.21 -5.21
C ILE A 104 1.27 4.91 -6.15
N THR A 105 1.60 6.18 -5.85
CA THR A 105 2.57 6.93 -6.64
C THR A 105 3.86 7.10 -5.85
N PHE A 106 4.96 7.11 -6.57
CA PHE A 106 6.31 7.23 -6.03
C PHE A 106 6.97 8.42 -6.72
N ASP A 107 6.97 9.58 -6.08
CA ASP A 107 7.51 10.81 -6.65
C ASP A 107 8.85 11.15 -6.01
N GLU A 108 9.81 11.56 -6.83
CA GLU A 108 11.09 12.03 -6.30
C GLU A 108 10.91 13.42 -5.67
N GLU A 109 11.36 13.54 -4.41
CA GLU A 109 11.28 14.79 -3.66
C GLU A 109 12.69 15.28 -3.38
N GLY A 110 13.53 15.32 -4.39
CA GLY A 110 14.92 15.63 -4.21
C GLY A 110 15.75 14.37 -4.40
N LYS A 111 17.04 14.48 -4.15
CA LYS A 111 17.99 13.46 -4.56
C LYS A 111 17.76 12.08 -3.93
N ASP A 112 17.54 12.05 -2.63
CA ASP A 112 17.43 10.78 -1.91
C ASP A 112 16.16 10.70 -1.10
N LYS A 113 15.09 11.31 -1.60
CA LYS A 113 13.80 11.30 -0.91
C LYS A 113 12.69 10.93 -1.87
N THR A 114 11.72 10.18 -1.36
CA THR A 114 10.58 9.72 -2.15
C THR A 114 9.30 10.09 -1.43
N ARG A 115 8.39 10.73 -2.15
CA ARG A 115 7.06 11.01 -1.63
C ARG A 115 6.12 9.94 -2.12
N LEU A 116 5.58 9.18 -1.18
CA LEU A 116 4.63 8.10 -1.47
C LEU A 116 3.22 8.62 -1.24
N ALA A 117 2.34 8.43 -2.23
CA ALA A 117 0.92 8.72 -2.07
C ALA A 117 0.16 7.41 -2.27
N TRP A 118 -0.60 7.01 -1.26
CA TRP A 118 -1.30 5.73 -1.22
C TRP A 118 -2.78 6.00 -1.09
N GLN A 119 -3.56 5.62 -2.10
CA GLN A 119 -5.00 5.85 -2.12
C GLN A 119 -5.74 4.53 -2.27
N MET A 120 -6.72 4.32 -1.39
CA MET A 120 -7.63 3.18 -1.47
C MET A 120 -9.00 3.73 -1.82
N LEU A 121 -9.59 3.30 -2.93
CA LEU A 121 -10.87 3.79 -3.41
C LEU A 121 -11.90 2.67 -3.37
N PHE A 122 -12.95 2.88 -2.58
CA PHE A 122 -14.00 1.89 -2.40
C PHE A 122 -15.17 2.14 -3.36
N PRO A 123 -15.97 1.10 -3.65
CA PRO A 123 -17.13 1.28 -4.55
C PRO A 123 -18.15 2.27 -4.01
N THR A 124 -18.35 2.30 -2.70
CA THR A 124 -19.30 3.19 -2.05
C THR A 124 -18.77 3.69 -0.73
N ARG A 125 -19.38 4.77 -0.21
CA ARG A 125 -19.04 5.28 1.11
C ARG A 125 -19.35 4.24 2.19
N GLU A 126 -20.44 3.51 2.02
CA GLU A 126 -20.83 2.49 2.98
C GLU A 126 -19.78 1.38 3.07
N GLU A 127 -19.22 0.98 1.93
CA GLU A 127 -18.16 -0.01 1.91
C GLU A 127 -16.90 0.51 2.59
N ARG A 128 -16.55 1.78 2.33
CA ARG A 128 -15.42 2.41 2.98
C ARG A 128 -15.61 2.43 4.50
N ASP A 129 -16.77 2.90 4.94
CA ASP A 129 -17.06 3.03 6.36
C ASP A 129 -17.07 1.68 7.06
N ARG A 130 -17.61 0.66 6.40
CA ARG A 130 -17.63 -0.70 6.96
C ARG A 130 -16.20 -1.24 7.11
N THR A 131 -15.35 -0.99 6.14
CA THR A 131 -13.96 -1.44 6.19
C THR A 131 -13.20 -0.75 7.31
N VAL A 132 -13.38 0.56 7.45
CA VAL A 132 -12.77 1.31 8.54
C VAL A 132 -13.21 0.76 9.89
N GLU A 133 -14.51 0.55 10.05
CA GLU A 133 -15.06 0.09 11.31
C GLU A 133 -14.65 -1.35 11.65
N LYS A 134 -14.75 -2.25 10.66
CA LYS A 134 -14.50 -3.66 10.89
C LYS A 134 -13.01 -3.98 11.00
N PHE A 135 -12.19 -3.34 10.20
CA PHE A 135 -10.76 -3.69 10.11
C PHE A 135 -9.82 -2.60 10.62
N GLY A 136 -10.33 -1.44 11.02
CA GLY A 136 -9.47 -0.34 11.45
C GLY A 136 -8.56 0.13 10.33
N ALA A 137 -9.09 0.25 9.12
CA ALA A 137 -8.27 0.45 7.93
C ALA A 137 -7.44 1.74 7.94
N VAL A 138 -7.96 2.82 8.52
CA VAL A 138 -7.21 4.09 8.55
C VAL A 138 -5.98 3.95 9.44
N GLU A 139 -6.17 3.44 10.63
CA GLU A 139 -5.04 3.24 11.56
C GLU A 139 -4.10 2.16 11.02
N GLY A 140 -4.65 1.12 10.39
CA GLY A 140 -3.87 0.06 9.79
C GLY A 140 -2.96 0.57 8.69
N LEU A 141 -3.47 1.47 7.84
CA LEU A 141 -2.65 2.07 6.79
C LEU A 141 -1.50 2.89 7.38
N LYS A 142 -1.79 3.67 8.41
CA LYS A 142 -0.75 4.45 9.09
C LYS A 142 0.33 3.56 9.67
N GLN A 143 -0.05 2.46 10.29
CA GLN A 143 0.91 1.53 10.88
C GLN A 143 1.73 0.83 9.80
N THR A 144 1.10 0.46 8.70
CA THR A 144 1.81 -0.16 7.59
C THR A 144 2.87 0.79 7.01
N ILE A 145 2.50 2.05 6.83
CA ILE A 145 3.45 3.06 6.32
C ILE A 145 4.59 3.25 7.32
N GLY A 146 4.29 3.24 8.62
CA GLY A 146 5.32 3.34 9.66
C GLY A 146 6.29 2.17 9.62
N ARG A 147 5.79 0.96 9.38
CA ARG A 147 6.65 -0.21 9.25
C ARG A 147 7.52 -0.12 7.99
N LEU A 148 6.95 0.41 6.91
CA LEU A 148 7.72 0.63 5.68
C LEU A 148 8.86 1.61 5.94
N GLU A 149 8.57 2.70 6.64
CA GLU A 149 9.58 3.70 6.96
C GLU A 149 10.71 3.09 7.80
N GLU A 150 10.35 2.29 8.78
CA GLU A 150 11.32 1.61 9.63
C GLU A 150 12.17 0.62 8.82
N TYR A 151 11.52 -0.13 7.94
CA TYR A 151 12.22 -1.09 7.09
C TYR A 151 13.22 -0.39 6.17
N LEU A 152 12.81 0.73 5.58
CA LEU A 152 13.72 1.52 4.73
C LEU A 152 14.88 2.11 5.53
N GLY A 153 14.63 2.53 6.76
CA GLY A 153 15.67 3.04 7.62
C GLY A 153 16.73 2.01 7.94
N ASN A 154 16.29 0.80 8.24
CA ASN A 154 17.21 -0.31 8.50
C ASN A 154 18.04 -0.67 7.27
N PHE A 155 17.41 -0.58 6.09
CA PHE A 155 18.08 -0.85 4.83
C PHE A 155 19.20 0.16 4.58
N ASN A 156 18.91 1.44 4.81
CA ASN A 156 19.90 2.51 4.65
C ASN A 156 21.05 2.35 5.62
N ASP A 157 20.75 1.96 6.87
CA ASP A 157 21.79 1.75 7.87
C ASP A 157 22.75 0.65 7.44
N GLU A 158 22.23 -0.42 6.88
CA GLU A 158 23.06 -1.52 6.37
C GLU A 158 23.96 -1.06 5.22
N GLU A 159 23.42 -0.26 4.33
CA GLU A 159 24.19 0.26 3.19
C GLU A 159 25.28 1.22 3.65
N SER A 160 25.04 1.92 4.73
CA SER A 160 26.01 2.87 5.27
C SER A 160 27.22 2.18 5.87
N LYS A 161 27.09 0.92 6.19
CA LYS A 161 28.17 0.15 6.77
C LYS A 161 29.02 -0.51 5.67
#